data_503689672d1b27d1462939751601949b
#
_entry.id   503689672d1b27d1462939751601949b
#
_cell.length_a   1.000
_cell.length_b   1.000
_cell.length_c   1.000
_cell.angle_alpha   90.00
_cell.angle_beta   90.00
_cell.angle_gamma   90.00
#
_symmetry.space_group_name_H-M   'P 1'
#
loop_
_entity.id
_entity.type
_entity.pdbx_description
1 polymer ?
#
loop_
_entity_poly.entity_id
_entity_poly.type
_entity_poly.pdbx_seq_one_letter_code
_entity_poly.pdbx_strand_id
1 'polypeptide(L)'
;MNTASIDYQFILENDGSPVIVFDHRGKILWLNSAAEILLGYADRKELFDIALTHAPNDFGNRTTLMELHYRQLTFYAVNVAYNSDDWVALRLYYRPRAGEKRHLEREKLIETDINVLLEAAITLFKMQHKQKLSLLTDQDLPPIRIDQNSFSKLLRKILESFRRSSQIEVSLKMTIGEFIIIDEKRYPLLRLRIQANGRYPDDDAAIRELAESLQIVPFLEETEATFDIPFIQ
;
A
#
# COMPACT_ATOMS: atom_id res chain seq x y z
N MET A 1 9.73 -12.93 -42.38
CA MET A 1 9.22 -12.21 -41.19
C MET A 1 9.75 -12.95 -39.98
N ASN A 2 10.72 -12.37 -39.27
CA ASN A 2 11.20 -12.94 -37.99
C ASN A 2 10.08 -12.78 -36.98
N THR A 3 9.36 -13.85 -36.67
CA THR A 3 8.50 -13.91 -35.47
C THR A 3 9.45 -13.96 -34.27
N ALA A 4 9.72 -12.80 -33.69
CA ALA A 4 10.35 -12.77 -32.39
C ALA A 4 9.49 -13.64 -31.46
N SER A 5 10.07 -14.68 -30.87
CA SER A 5 9.35 -15.50 -29.88
C SER A 5 9.03 -14.57 -28.69
N ILE A 6 7.74 -14.37 -28.43
CA ILE A 6 7.32 -13.57 -27.27
C ILE A 6 7.65 -14.38 -26.02
N ASP A 7 8.42 -13.79 -25.13
CA ASP A 7 8.71 -14.38 -23.83
C ASP A 7 7.56 -14.11 -22.87
N TYR A 8 6.59 -15.03 -22.84
CA TYR A 8 5.42 -14.94 -21.96
C TYR A 8 5.79 -15.03 -20.48
N GLN A 9 6.87 -15.75 -20.15
CA GLN A 9 7.34 -15.85 -18.78
C GLN A 9 7.84 -14.48 -18.28
N PHE A 10 8.62 -13.78 -19.08
CA PHE A 10 9.06 -12.43 -18.79
C PHE A 10 7.89 -11.46 -18.57
N ILE A 11 6.84 -11.56 -19.39
CA ILE A 11 5.64 -10.70 -19.25
C ILE A 11 4.93 -10.98 -17.94
N LEU A 12 4.71 -12.24 -17.58
CA LEU A 12 4.04 -12.63 -16.34
C LEU A 12 4.87 -12.31 -15.11
N GLU A 13 6.18 -12.48 -15.18
CA GLU A 13 7.12 -12.15 -14.09
C GLU A 13 7.07 -10.65 -13.75
N ASN A 14 6.95 -9.80 -14.75
CA ASN A 14 6.88 -8.34 -14.62
C ASN A 14 5.45 -7.78 -14.53
N ASP A 15 4.43 -8.64 -14.42
CA ASP A 15 3.07 -8.18 -14.16
C ASP A 15 2.95 -7.67 -12.73
N GLY A 16 2.48 -6.44 -12.58
CA GLY A 16 2.28 -5.83 -11.26
C GLY A 16 1.17 -6.49 -10.43
N SER A 17 0.32 -7.34 -11.04
CA SER A 17 -0.72 -8.11 -10.32
C SER A 17 -0.15 -9.41 -9.80
N PRO A 18 -0.45 -9.86 -8.56
CA PRO A 18 -0.04 -11.16 -8.05
C PRO A 18 -0.61 -12.29 -8.92
N VAL A 19 0.27 -13.18 -9.39
CA VAL A 19 -0.07 -14.39 -10.13
C VAL A 19 0.59 -15.58 -9.46
N ILE A 20 -0.23 -16.59 -9.11
CA ILE A 20 0.22 -17.81 -8.43
C ILE A 20 -0.33 -19.01 -9.19
N VAL A 21 0.51 -19.99 -9.45
CA VAL A 21 0.09 -21.29 -10.03
C VAL A 21 0.27 -22.36 -8.98
N PHE A 22 -0.80 -23.08 -8.68
CA PHE A 22 -0.83 -24.19 -7.73
C PHE A 22 -0.99 -25.52 -8.45
N ASP A 23 -0.45 -26.60 -7.88
CA ASP A 23 -0.83 -27.96 -8.25
C ASP A 23 -2.19 -28.33 -7.60
N HIS A 24 -2.71 -29.52 -7.93
CA HIS A 24 -3.97 -30.04 -7.38
C HIS A 24 -3.96 -30.26 -5.84
N ARG A 25 -2.79 -30.18 -5.18
CA ARG A 25 -2.62 -30.29 -3.72
C ARG A 25 -2.38 -28.95 -3.05
N GLY A 26 -2.42 -27.85 -3.78
CA GLY A 26 -2.15 -26.50 -3.26
C GLY A 26 -0.67 -26.18 -3.05
N LYS A 27 0.24 -26.99 -3.65
CA LYS A 27 1.67 -26.62 -3.70
C LYS A 27 1.86 -25.58 -4.78
N ILE A 28 2.60 -24.53 -4.49
CA ILE A 28 2.98 -23.52 -5.47
C ILE A 28 3.96 -24.12 -6.47
N LEU A 29 3.59 -24.08 -7.76
CA LEU A 29 4.43 -24.47 -8.89
C LEU A 29 5.20 -23.27 -9.42
N TRP A 30 4.57 -22.10 -9.44
CA TRP A 30 5.16 -20.87 -9.93
C TRP A 30 4.42 -19.66 -9.34
N LEU A 31 5.11 -18.54 -9.20
CA LEU A 31 4.57 -17.25 -8.80
C LEU A 31 5.46 -16.13 -9.32
N ASN A 32 4.90 -14.93 -9.47
CA ASN A 32 5.66 -13.73 -9.82
C ASN A 32 6.07 -12.92 -8.59
N SER A 33 6.92 -11.90 -8.78
CA SER A 33 7.42 -11.04 -7.69
C SER A 33 6.29 -10.35 -6.90
N ALA A 34 5.18 -9.96 -7.55
CA ALA A 34 4.03 -9.39 -6.85
C ALA A 34 3.34 -10.40 -5.93
N ALA A 35 3.31 -11.68 -6.32
CA ALA A 35 2.76 -12.75 -5.50
C ALA A 35 3.68 -13.13 -4.33
N GLU A 36 5.00 -13.04 -4.49
CA GLU A 36 5.94 -13.20 -3.37
C GLU A 36 5.67 -12.18 -2.26
N ILE A 37 5.45 -10.92 -2.63
CA ILE A 37 5.08 -9.86 -1.69
C ILE A 37 3.76 -10.19 -1.00
N LEU A 38 2.75 -10.63 -1.76
CA LEU A 38 1.44 -11.02 -1.22
C LEU A 38 1.56 -12.14 -0.18
N LEU A 39 2.36 -13.18 -0.45
CA LEU A 39 2.57 -14.30 0.48
C LEU A 39 3.27 -13.90 1.80
N GLY A 40 3.86 -12.72 1.86
CA GLY A 40 4.31 -12.11 3.11
C GLY A 40 3.17 -11.67 4.03
N TYR A 41 1.92 -11.59 3.53
CA TYR A 41 0.75 -11.10 4.24
C TYR A 41 -0.45 -12.04 4.19
N ALA A 42 -0.55 -12.88 3.17
CA ALA A 42 -1.65 -13.82 2.94
C ALA A 42 -1.21 -15.27 3.18
N ASP A 43 -2.11 -16.07 3.73
CA ASP A 43 -1.86 -17.51 3.90
C ASP A 43 -2.00 -18.24 2.55
N ARG A 44 -1.03 -19.10 2.24
CA ARG A 44 -1.04 -19.90 1.01
C ARG A 44 -2.30 -20.75 0.85
N LYS A 45 -2.77 -21.36 1.95
CA LYS A 45 -3.94 -22.23 1.93
C LYS A 45 -5.20 -21.43 1.61
N GLU A 46 -5.34 -20.26 2.22
CA GLU A 46 -6.44 -19.33 1.92
C GLU A 46 -6.49 -18.97 0.44
N LEU A 47 -5.34 -18.60 -0.16
CA LEU A 47 -5.24 -18.26 -1.59
C LEU A 47 -5.59 -19.46 -2.49
N PHE A 48 -5.19 -20.66 -2.09
CA PHE A 48 -5.57 -21.88 -2.81
C PHE A 48 -7.07 -22.18 -2.69
N ASP A 49 -7.66 -22.02 -1.50
CA ASP A 49 -9.10 -22.20 -1.28
C ASP A 49 -9.92 -21.17 -2.12
N ILE A 50 -9.44 -19.94 -2.24
CA ILE A 50 -10.01 -18.92 -3.14
C ILE A 50 -9.93 -19.40 -4.60
N ALA A 51 -8.78 -19.91 -5.04
CA ALA A 51 -8.63 -20.42 -6.40
C ALA A 51 -9.63 -21.53 -6.68
N LEU A 52 -9.80 -22.51 -5.78
CA LEU A 52 -10.75 -23.62 -5.96
C LEU A 52 -12.21 -23.14 -5.95
N THR A 53 -12.55 -22.22 -5.04
CA THR A 53 -13.93 -21.73 -4.89
C THR A 53 -14.38 -20.93 -6.12
N HIS A 54 -13.47 -20.20 -6.74
CA HIS A 54 -13.77 -19.32 -7.89
C HIS A 54 -13.32 -19.87 -9.23
N ALA A 55 -12.87 -21.13 -9.27
CA ALA A 55 -12.56 -21.80 -10.53
C ALA A 55 -13.79 -21.85 -11.46
N PRO A 56 -13.63 -21.76 -12.79
CA PRO A 56 -14.71 -22.04 -13.71
C PRO A 56 -15.14 -23.52 -13.63
N ASN A 57 -16.38 -23.83 -14.04
CA ASN A 57 -16.89 -25.20 -14.02
C ASN A 57 -16.21 -26.10 -15.08
N ASP A 58 -15.74 -25.48 -16.18
CA ASP A 58 -15.03 -26.12 -17.28
C ASP A 58 -13.65 -25.44 -17.47
N PHE A 59 -12.79 -26.04 -18.30
CA PHE A 59 -11.51 -25.46 -18.65
C PHE A 59 -11.66 -24.03 -19.21
N GLY A 60 -10.76 -23.17 -18.81
CA GLY A 60 -10.78 -21.77 -19.22
C GLY A 60 -10.41 -20.83 -18.08
N ASN A 61 -11.07 -19.68 -18.04
CA ASN A 61 -10.86 -18.72 -16.96
C ASN A 61 -12.19 -18.10 -16.49
N ARG A 62 -12.20 -17.66 -15.24
CA ARG A 62 -13.33 -16.94 -14.63
C ARG A 62 -12.82 -15.79 -13.79
N THR A 63 -13.38 -14.60 -14.01
CA THR A 63 -13.13 -13.45 -13.13
C THR A 63 -14.31 -13.26 -12.19
N THR A 64 -14.03 -13.20 -10.89
CA THR A 64 -15.01 -12.94 -9.85
C THR A 64 -14.69 -11.62 -9.18
N LEU A 65 -15.67 -10.72 -9.11
CA LEU A 65 -15.55 -9.47 -8.36
C LEU A 65 -15.72 -9.79 -6.88
N MET A 66 -14.68 -9.54 -6.10
CA MET A 66 -14.70 -9.72 -4.65
C MET A 66 -13.64 -8.83 -4.02
N GLU A 67 -13.92 -8.34 -2.84
CA GLU A 67 -13.00 -7.50 -2.11
C GLU A 67 -12.14 -8.36 -1.18
N LEU A 68 -10.83 -8.27 -1.31
CA LEU A 68 -9.85 -8.96 -0.46
C LEU A 68 -8.88 -7.93 0.13
N HIS A 69 -8.60 -8.08 1.41
CA HIS A 69 -7.72 -7.19 2.15
C HIS A 69 -6.61 -8.01 2.81
N TYR A 70 -5.36 -7.72 2.43
CA TYR A 70 -4.16 -8.27 3.05
C TYR A 70 -3.27 -7.10 3.47
N ARG A 71 -3.49 -6.58 4.67
CA ARG A 71 -2.87 -5.35 5.18
C ARG A 71 -3.10 -4.17 4.22
N GLN A 72 -2.01 -3.65 3.65
CA GLN A 72 -2.06 -2.54 2.70
C GLN A 72 -2.47 -2.93 1.27
N LEU A 73 -2.57 -4.24 0.99
CA LEU A 73 -2.93 -4.74 -0.33
C LEU A 73 -4.45 -4.95 -0.38
N THR A 74 -5.11 -4.21 -1.27
CA THR A 74 -6.56 -4.34 -1.51
C THR A 74 -6.80 -4.76 -2.95
N PHE A 75 -7.56 -5.83 -3.10
CA PHE A 75 -7.93 -6.36 -4.40
C PHE A 75 -9.44 -6.24 -4.58
N TYR A 76 -9.90 -6.03 -5.81
CA TYR A 76 -11.32 -5.91 -6.15
C TYR A 76 -11.85 -7.08 -6.96
N ALA A 77 -10.96 -7.92 -7.46
CA ALA A 77 -11.34 -9.09 -8.26
C ALA A 77 -10.25 -10.15 -8.22
N VAL A 78 -10.65 -11.39 -8.43
CA VAL A 78 -9.76 -12.53 -8.71
C VAL A 78 -10.08 -13.11 -10.07
N ASN A 79 -9.07 -13.56 -10.79
CA ASN A 79 -9.23 -14.39 -11.99
C ASN A 79 -8.60 -15.75 -11.70
N VAL A 80 -9.36 -16.79 -11.99
CA VAL A 80 -8.90 -18.17 -11.86
C VAL A 80 -8.93 -18.81 -13.22
N ALA A 81 -7.84 -19.47 -13.59
CA ALA A 81 -7.71 -20.15 -14.88
C ALA A 81 -7.07 -21.52 -14.71
N TYR A 82 -7.57 -22.49 -15.48
CA TYR A 82 -6.95 -23.80 -15.65
C TYR A 82 -7.33 -24.41 -17.00
N ASN A 83 -6.46 -25.27 -17.53
CA ASN A 83 -6.71 -26.01 -18.78
C ASN A 83 -6.38 -27.51 -18.65
N SER A 84 -6.04 -27.96 -17.45
CA SER A 84 -5.83 -29.36 -17.10
C SER A 84 -6.13 -29.54 -15.61
N ASP A 85 -6.32 -30.77 -15.15
CA ASP A 85 -6.53 -31.08 -13.74
C ASP A 85 -5.24 -30.98 -12.90
N ASP A 86 -4.09 -30.72 -13.54
CA ASP A 86 -2.79 -30.73 -12.87
C ASP A 86 -2.48 -29.44 -12.13
N TRP A 87 -3.05 -28.31 -12.59
CA TRP A 87 -2.75 -27.00 -12.01
C TRP A 87 -3.91 -26.01 -12.13
N VAL A 88 -3.90 -25.03 -11.24
CA VAL A 88 -4.81 -23.88 -11.24
C VAL A 88 -4.01 -22.60 -11.03
N ALA A 89 -4.27 -21.58 -11.84
CA ALA A 89 -3.68 -20.27 -11.72
C ALA A 89 -4.66 -19.30 -11.08
N LEU A 90 -4.18 -18.54 -10.09
CA LEU A 90 -4.88 -17.46 -9.42
C LEU A 90 -4.18 -16.14 -9.74
N ARG A 91 -4.92 -15.15 -10.23
CA ARG A 91 -4.48 -13.77 -10.39
C ARG A 91 -5.38 -12.85 -9.57
N LEU A 92 -4.77 -11.93 -8.80
CA LEU A 92 -5.50 -10.94 -8.04
C LEU A 92 -5.35 -9.58 -8.71
N TYR A 93 -6.45 -8.85 -8.86
CA TYR A 93 -6.44 -7.50 -9.43
C TYR A 93 -6.49 -6.48 -8.31
N TYR A 94 -5.46 -5.64 -8.22
CA TYR A 94 -5.46 -4.52 -7.29
C TYR A 94 -6.66 -3.62 -7.55
N ARG A 95 -7.28 -3.14 -6.48
CA ARG A 95 -8.28 -2.08 -6.58
C ARG A 95 -7.61 -0.88 -7.25
N PRO A 96 -8.12 -0.42 -8.41
CA PRO A 96 -7.60 0.78 -9.03
C PRO A 96 -7.69 1.91 -8.01
N ARG A 97 -6.57 2.51 -7.67
CA ARG A 97 -6.54 3.74 -6.86
C ARG A 97 -7.04 4.96 -7.67
N ALA A 98 -7.55 4.72 -8.86
CA ALA A 98 -8.12 5.72 -9.76
C ALA A 98 -9.64 5.78 -9.56
N GLY A 99 -10.10 6.63 -8.68
CA GLY A 99 -11.55 6.76 -8.49
C GLY A 99 -12.05 8.17 -8.37
N GLU A 100 -11.38 9.05 -7.73
CA GLU A 100 -11.76 10.45 -7.69
C GLU A 100 -10.76 11.26 -8.48
N LYS A 101 -11.24 12.19 -9.32
CA LYS A 101 -10.36 13.18 -9.97
C LYS A 101 -9.68 13.96 -8.85
N ARG A 102 -8.54 13.46 -8.42
CA ARG A 102 -7.74 14.12 -7.39
C ARG A 102 -7.23 15.40 -8.00
N HIS A 103 -7.63 16.50 -7.41
CA HIS A 103 -7.23 17.83 -7.84
C HIS A 103 -6.33 18.44 -6.77
N LEU A 104 -5.17 18.95 -7.19
CA LEU A 104 -4.24 19.62 -6.30
C LEU A 104 -4.59 21.11 -6.19
N GLU A 105 -4.94 21.56 -5.00
CA GLU A 105 -5.01 22.98 -4.67
C GLU A 105 -3.61 23.57 -4.57
N ARG A 106 -2.97 23.81 -5.72
CA ARG A 106 -1.55 24.22 -5.80
C ARG A 106 -1.21 25.49 -5.04
N GLU A 107 -2.18 26.36 -4.83
CA GLU A 107 -2.02 27.63 -4.11
C GLU A 107 -1.70 27.41 -2.61
N LYS A 108 -2.08 26.28 -2.04
CA LYS A 108 -1.80 25.91 -0.64
C LYS A 108 -0.48 25.15 -0.47
N LEU A 109 0.14 24.72 -1.57
CA LEU A 109 1.34 23.90 -1.52
C LEU A 109 2.58 24.77 -1.34
N ILE A 110 3.30 24.55 -0.25
CA ILE A 110 4.54 25.24 0.09
C ILE A 110 5.69 24.23 0.02
N GLU A 111 6.82 24.64 -0.52
CA GLU A 111 8.05 23.86 -0.50
C GLU A 111 8.48 23.62 0.95
N THR A 112 8.61 22.36 1.32
CA THR A 112 8.70 21.92 2.72
C THR A 112 9.69 20.78 2.85
N ASP A 113 10.59 20.88 3.80
CA ASP A 113 11.39 19.77 4.27
C ASP A 113 10.52 18.88 5.18
N ILE A 114 10.15 17.72 4.66
CA ILE A 114 9.25 16.78 5.36
C ILE A 114 9.94 16.17 6.60
N ASN A 115 11.27 16.00 6.59
CA ASN A 115 12.01 15.50 7.75
C ASN A 115 11.92 16.49 8.92
N VAL A 116 12.09 17.78 8.64
CA VAL A 116 11.97 18.85 9.65
C VAL A 116 10.56 18.89 10.25
N LEU A 117 9.52 18.76 9.43
CA LEU A 117 8.14 18.72 9.94
C LEU A 117 7.88 17.49 10.82
N LEU A 118 8.37 16.34 10.40
CA LEU A 118 8.21 15.09 11.14
C LEU A 118 8.95 15.15 12.48
N GLU A 119 10.19 15.64 12.49
CA GLU A 119 10.97 15.84 13.72
C GLU A 119 10.30 16.82 14.69
N ALA A 120 9.75 17.93 14.17
CA ALA A 120 9.00 18.88 14.97
C ALA A 120 7.75 18.25 15.61
N ALA A 121 6.98 17.49 14.83
CA ALA A 121 5.80 16.79 15.34
C ALA A 121 6.15 15.75 16.40
N ILE A 122 7.23 14.98 16.21
CA ILE A 122 7.74 14.01 17.17
C ILE A 122 8.23 14.70 18.45
N THR A 123 8.91 15.82 18.31
CA THR A 123 9.40 16.60 19.47
C THR A 123 8.23 17.09 20.31
N LEU A 124 7.20 17.67 19.70
CA LEU A 124 5.98 18.10 20.39
C LEU A 124 5.28 16.92 21.09
N PHE A 125 5.19 15.78 20.42
CA PHE A 125 4.61 14.57 21.02
C PHE A 125 5.41 14.11 22.25
N LYS A 126 6.74 14.06 22.16
CA LYS A 126 7.64 13.69 23.29
C LYS A 126 7.57 14.66 24.48
N MET A 127 7.23 15.93 24.26
CA MET A 127 7.04 16.89 25.34
C MET A 127 5.80 16.56 26.20
N GLN A 128 4.78 15.94 25.62
CA GLN A 128 3.52 15.59 26.27
C GLN A 128 3.49 14.13 26.74
N HIS A 129 4.28 13.27 26.13
CA HIS A 129 4.25 11.82 26.32
C HIS A 129 5.66 11.26 26.56
N LYS A 130 5.75 10.22 27.44
CA LYS A 130 7.03 9.63 27.86
C LYS A 130 7.43 8.37 27.10
N GLN A 131 6.78 8.09 25.97
CA GLN A 131 7.04 6.90 25.18
C GLN A 131 8.43 6.91 24.54
N LYS A 132 9.01 5.72 24.37
CA LYS A 132 10.20 5.56 23.55
C LYS A 132 9.78 5.67 22.07
N LEU A 133 10.33 6.65 21.38
CA LEU A 133 10.07 6.85 19.95
C LEU A 133 11.40 6.84 19.20
N SER A 134 11.52 5.95 18.22
CA SER A 134 12.61 5.90 17.24
C SER A 134 12.14 6.43 15.89
N LEU A 135 13.03 7.14 15.21
CA LEU A 135 12.79 7.71 13.88
C LEU A 135 13.86 7.20 12.91
N LEU A 136 13.43 6.66 11.79
CA LEU A 136 14.28 6.25 10.67
C LEU A 136 13.80 6.95 9.40
N THR A 137 14.61 7.86 8.87
CA THR A 137 14.29 8.58 7.64
C THR A 137 15.42 8.49 6.63
N ASP A 138 15.08 8.59 5.35
CA ASP A 138 16.05 8.88 4.30
C ASP A 138 16.49 10.34 4.46
N GLN A 139 17.78 10.56 4.73
CA GLN A 139 18.31 11.89 5.04
C GLN A 139 18.38 12.83 3.81
N ASP A 140 18.54 12.25 2.63
CA ASP A 140 18.72 12.99 1.38
C ASP A 140 17.40 13.21 0.61
N LEU A 141 16.25 13.21 1.32
CA LEU A 141 14.97 13.52 0.67
C LEU A 141 14.95 15.00 0.26
N PRO A 142 14.74 15.30 -1.03
CA PRO A 142 14.57 16.69 -1.43
C PRO A 142 13.24 17.27 -0.89
N PRO A 143 13.14 18.60 -0.75
CA PRO A 143 11.90 19.23 -0.32
C PRO A 143 10.73 18.86 -1.22
N ILE A 144 9.54 18.75 -0.61
CA ILE A 144 8.27 18.47 -1.31
C ILE A 144 7.32 19.65 -1.19
N ARG A 145 6.40 19.78 -2.12
CA ARG A 145 5.32 20.77 -2.03
C ARG A 145 4.10 20.14 -1.38
N ILE A 146 3.74 20.64 -0.19
CA ILE A 146 2.62 20.13 0.62
C ILE A 146 1.95 21.27 1.39
N ASP A 147 0.65 21.13 1.71
CA ASP A 147 0.00 22.00 2.70
C ASP A 147 0.56 21.66 4.09
N GLN A 148 1.53 22.46 4.51
CA GLN A 148 2.27 22.29 5.74
C GLN A 148 1.38 22.28 6.99
N ASN A 149 0.33 23.11 7.01
CA ASN A 149 -0.56 23.23 8.16
C ASN A 149 -1.44 21.99 8.30
N SER A 150 -2.04 21.54 7.22
CA SER A 150 -2.89 20.34 7.21
C SER A 150 -2.07 19.09 7.46
N PHE A 151 -0.86 19.01 6.90
CA PHE A 151 0.05 17.87 7.15
C PHE A 151 0.54 17.81 8.60
N SER A 152 0.87 18.95 9.21
CA SER A 152 1.24 19.02 10.64
C SER A 152 0.09 18.61 11.56
N LYS A 153 -1.17 18.92 11.18
CA LYS A 153 -2.37 18.44 11.89
C LYS A 153 -2.52 16.92 11.77
N LEU A 154 -2.29 16.39 10.56
CA LEU A 154 -2.34 14.94 10.31
C LEU A 154 -1.30 14.21 11.16
N LEU A 155 -0.04 14.65 11.16
CA LEU A 155 1.04 14.07 11.96
C LEU A 155 0.69 14.07 13.46
N ARG A 156 0.13 15.16 13.96
CA ARG A 156 -0.29 15.25 15.37
C ARG A 156 -1.40 14.26 15.70
N LYS A 157 -2.47 14.22 14.88
CA LYS A 157 -3.59 13.31 15.12
C LYS A 157 -3.15 11.84 15.09
N ILE A 158 -2.28 11.48 14.15
CA ILE A 158 -1.84 10.09 14.05
C ILE A 158 -0.90 9.70 15.20
N LEU A 159 0.03 10.55 15.61
CA LEU A 159 0.89 10.28 16.76
C LEU A 159 0.08 10.15 18.06
N GLU A 160 -0.95 10.97 18.27
CA GLU A 160 -1.87 10.87 19.40
C GLU A 160 -2.59 9.52 19.48
N SER A 161 -2.89 8.89 18.34
CA SER A 161 -3.51 7.56 18.34
C SER A 161 -2.59 6.47 18.92
N PHE A 162 -1.30 6.74 19.04
CA PHE A 162 -0.30 5.85 19.67
C PHE A 162 0.09 6.26 21.09
N ARG A 163 -0.59 7.23 21.70
CA ARG A 163 -0.24 7.81 23.02
C ARG A 163 -0.18 6.80 24.19
N ARG A 164 -0.78 5.63 24.06
CA ARG A 164 -0.74 4.57 25.09
C ARG A 164 0.29 3.48 24.81
N SER A 165 0.94 3.51 23.66
CA SER A 165 1.98 2.55 23.32
C SER A 165 3.29 2.86 24.04
N SER A 166 3.98 1.85 24.52
CA SER A 166 5.23 2.03 25.26
C SER A 166 6.41 2.38 24.34
N GLN A 167 6.38 1.87 23.12
CA GLN A 167 7.40 2.07 22.08
C GLN A 167 6.71 2.34 20.75
N ILE A 168 7.21 3.34 20.04
CA ILE A 168 6.71 3.77 18.72
C ILE A 168 7.90 3.82 17.77
N GLU A 169 7.76 3.21 16.62
CA GLU A 169 8.73 3.27 15.53
C GLU A 169 8.14 4.05 14.37
N VAL A 170 8.84 5.09 13.93
CA VAL A 170 8.45 5.94 12.81
C VAL A 170 9.47 5.79 11.71
N SER A 171 9.04 5.55 10.49
CA SER A 171 9.92 5.54 9.32
C SER A 171 9.32 6.33 8.17
N LEU A 172 10.20 7.03 7.43
CA LEU A 172 9.87 7.77 6.23
C LEU A 172 10.86 7.39 5.14
N LYS A 173 10.36 6.85 4.02
CA LYS A 173 11.20 6.38 2.91
C LYS A 173 10.56 6.68 1.57
N MET A 174 11.41 6.89 0.55
CA MET A 174 10.97 6.89 -0.84
C MET A 174 10.61 5.46 -1.27
N THR A 175 9.46 5.27 -1.92
CA THR A 175 9.10 3.97 -2.50
C THR A 175 9.65 3.87 -3.92
N ILE A 176 10.13 2.69 -4.28
CA ILE A 176 10.68 2.44 -5.62
C ILE A 176 9.60 1.81 -6.50
N GLY A 177 9.35 2.41 -7.67
CA GLY A 177 8.40 1.86 -8.65
C GLY A 177 6.92 2.11 -8.34
N GLU A 178 6.59 2.71 -7.18
CA GLU A 178 5.23 3.07 -6.82
C GLU A 178 4.96 4.55 -7.15
N PHE A 179 3.76 4.84 -7.65
CA PHE A 179 3.34 6.21 -7.96
C PHE A 179 1.83 6.38 -7.80
N ILE A 180 1.40 7.61 -7.63
CA ILE A 180 0.01 8.02 -7.66
C ILE A 180 -0.23 8.95 -8.85
N ILE A 181 -1.43 8.91 -9.43
CA ILE A 181 -1.82 9.82 -10.51
C ILE A 181 -2.72 10.90 -9.94
N ILE A 182 -2.32 12.17 -10.13
CA ILE A 182 -3.08 13.34 -9.73
C ILE A 182 -3.04 14.32 -10.91
N ASP A 183 -4.20 14.84 -11.35
CA ASP A 183 -4.31 15.70 -12.53
C ASP A 183 -3.54 15.14 -13.75
N GLU A 184 -3.73 13.83 -14.02
CA GLU A 184 -3.09 13.08 -15.13
C GLU A 184 -1.56 12.97 -15.06
N LYS A 185 -0.93 13.45 -13.98
CA LYS A 185 0.52 13.36 -13.75
C LYS A 185 0.84 12.26 -12.75
N ARG A 186 1.99 11.59 -12.98
CA ARG A 186 2.53 10.58 -12.08
C ARG A 186 3.43 11.24 -11.05
N TYR A 187 3.18 10.95 -9.79
CA TYR A 187 4.01 11.38 -8.66
C TYR A 187 4.54 10.16 -7.92
N PRO A 188 5.86 10.02 -7.72
CA PRO A 188 6.42 9.02 -6.84
C PRO A 188 5.83 9.14 -5.43
N LEU A 189 5.99 8.13 -4.61
CA LEU A 189 5.44 8.11 -3.26
C LEU A 189 6.54 8.13 -2.20
N LEU A 190 6.31 8.92 -1.15
CA LEU A 190 6.97 8.78 0.14
C LEU A 190 6.06 7.97 1.05
N ARG A 191 6.59 6.96 1.71
CA ARG A 191 5.85 6.17 2.69
C ARG A 191 6.26 6.55 4.10
N LEU A 192 5.33 7.16 4.81
CA LEU A 192 5.42 7.36 6.25
C LEU A 192 4.73 6.19 6.95
N ARG A 193 5.48 5.44 7.76
CA ARG A 193 4.98 4.33 8.55
C ARG A 193 5.20 4.57 10.02
N ILE A 194 4.17 4.37 10.82
CA ILE A 194 4.21 4.45 12.28
C ILE A 194 3.73 3.12 12.82
N GLN A 195 4.57 2.44 13.58
CA GLN A 195 4.29 1.12 14.15
C GLN A 195 4.49 1.12 15.66
N ALA A 196 3.63 0.41 16.38
CA ALA A 196 3.71 0.25 17.83
C ALA A 196 3.01 -1.04 18.28
N ASN A 197 3.03 -1.32 19.58
CA ASN A 197 2.34 -2.47 20.16
C ASN A 197 0.82 -2.30 20.28
N GLY A 198 0.27 -1.17 19.87
CA GLY A 198 -1.17 -0.93 19.77
C GLY A 198 -1.47 0.52 19.42
N ARG A 199 -2.51 0.73 18.62
CA ARG A 199 -3.06 2.02 18.26
C ARG A 199 -4.44 2.18 18.92
N TYR A 200 -4.73 3.35 19.42
CA TYR A 200 -5.96 3.67 20.15
C TYR A 200 -6.62 4.89 19.47
N PRO A 201 -7.26 4.65 18.32
CA PRO A 201 -7.85 5.74 17.56
C PRO A 201 -9.11 6.24 18.23
N ASP A 202 -9.18 7.55 18.49
CA ASP A 202 -10.39 8.21 18.92
C ASP A 202 -11.20 8.71 17.69
N ASP A 203 -10.54 8.88 16.53
CA ASP A 203 -11.13 9.56 15.38
C ASP A 203 -10.43 9.19 14.05
N ASP A 204 -10.53 7.92 13.65
CA ASP A 204 -9.96 7.45 12.39
C ASP A 204 -10.64 8.08 11.15
N ALA A 205 -11.91 8.44 11.25
CA ALA A 205 -12.62 9.10 10.17
C ALA A 205 -11.99 10.47 9.85
N ALA A 206 -11.71 11.29 10.87
CA ALA A 206 -11.06 12.58 10.66
C ALA A 206 -9.59 12.46 10.21
N ILE A 207 -8.88 11.38 10.58
CA ILE A 207 -7.53 11.12 10.05
C ILE A 207 -7.63 10.80 8.55
N ARG A 208 -8.59 9.99 8.12
CA ARG A 208 -8.80 9.66 6.70
C ARG A 208 -9.20 10.89 5.90
N GLU A 209 -10.18 11.65 6.36
CA GLU A 209 -10.63 12.87 5.70
C GLU A 209 -9.48 13.88 5.51
N LEU A 210 -8.69 14.09 6.56
CA LEU A 210 -7.54 14.98 6.50
C LEU A 210 -6.43 14.48 5.57
N ALA A 211 -6.15 13.18 5.56
CA ALA A 211 -5.20 12.57 4.63
C ALA A 211 -5.68 12.69 3.17
N GLU A 212 -6.95 12.41 2.90
CA GLU A 212 -7.56 12.54 1.58
C GLU A 212 -7.52 13.98 1.06
N SER A 213 -7.77 14.98 1.92
CA SER A 213 -7.65 16.40 1.54
C SER A 213 -6.22 16.77 1.09
N LEU A 214 -5.23 16.06 1.57
CA LEU A 214 -3.81 16.21 1.19
C LEU A 214 -3.39 15.30 0.02
N GLN A 215 -4.32 14.55 -0.57
CA GLN A 215 -4.06 13.52 -1.58
C GLN A 215 -3.19 12.35 -1.07
N ILE A 216 -3.08 12.20 0.24
CA ILE A 216 -2.37 11.13 0.92
C ILE A 216 -3.30 9.92 1.03
N VAL A 217 -2.74 8.72 0.83
CA VAL A 217 -3.50 7.47 0.99
C VAL A 217 -3.20 6.86 2.35
N PRO A 218 -4.17 6.85 3.29
CA PRO A 218 -3.98 6.31 4.62
C PRO A 218 -4.33 4.82 4.69
N PHE A 219 -3.49 4.03 5.37
CA PHE A 219 -3.76 2.66 5.80
C PHE A 219 -3.65 2.61 7.31
N LEU A 220 -4.77 2.36 7.99
CA LEU A 220 -4.87 2.42 9.44
C LEU A 220 -5.26 1.04 9.98
N GLU A 221 -4.35 0.44 10.74
CA GLU A 221 -4.51 -0.88 11.39
C GLU A 221 -4.39 -0.75 12.92
N GLU A 222 -4.57 -1.84 13.65
CA GLU A 222 -4.53 -1.86 15.12
C GLU A 222 -3.15 -1.54 15.70
N THR A 223 -2.07 -1.91 15.01
CA THR A 223 -0.69 -1.73 15.46
C THR A 223 0.13 -0.83 14.55
N GLU A 224 -0.43 -0.42 13.42
CA GLU A 224 0.29 0.31 12.38
C GLU A 224 -0.57 1.38 11.72
N ALA A 225 0.06 2.47 11.32
CA ALA A 225 -0.51 3.45 10.41
C ALA A 225 0.50 3.77 9.32
N THR A 226 0.09 3.63 8.07
CA THR A 226 0.91 3.91 6.89
C THR A 226 0.23 4.97 6.03
N PHE A 227 1.02 5.92 5.51
CA PHE A 227 0.57 7.02 4.67
C PHE A 227 1.44 7.08 3.42
N ASP A 228 0.82 6.89 2.26
CA ASP A 228 1.47 7.08 0.97
C ASP A 228 1.28 8.54 0.54
N ILE A 229 2.36 9.32 0.61
CA ILE A 229 2.40 10.76 0.39
C ILE A 229 2.90 11.03 -1.03
N PRO A 230 2.17 11.78 -1.87
CA PRO A 230 2.66 12.16 -3.20
C PRO A 230 3.93 13.00 -3.10
N PHE A 231 4.97 12.60 -3.81
CA PHE A 231 6.21 13.36 -3.90
C PHE A 231 6.07 14.43 -4.99
N ILE A 232 5.61 15.62 -4.60
CA ILE A 232 5.37 16.77 -5.48
C ILE A 232 6.55 17.73 -5.34
N GLN A 233 7.18 18.05 -6.45
CA GLN A 233 8.25 19.06 -6.57
C GLN A 233 7.76 20.34 -7.26
#